data_3c80184e8e857ad37c244ec4e2681737
#
_entry.id   3c80184e8e857ad37c244ec4e2681737
#
_cell.length_a   1.000
_cell.length_b   1.000
_cell.length_c   1.000
_cell.angle_alpha   90.00
_cell.angle_beta   90.00
_cell.angle_gamma   90.00
#
_symmetry.space_group_name_H-M   'P 1'
#
loop_
_entity.id
_entity.type
_entity.pdbx_description
1 polymer ?
#
loop_
_entity_poly.entity_id
_entity_poly.type
_entity_poly.pdbx_seq_one_letter_code
_entity_poly.pdbx_strand_id
1 'polypeptide(L)'
;GIYLENEVFFRLERVYIERKESGQVMSMNQDIHNFIQYLHQEKQTSENTEVSYERDLKKMTLYLTAHGVDRIDAVTPEVLNSYVIELEQSGLKPATVSRSVASMKAFFHYEELEQRTSADPAFELKAPKVEKKAPTILTTEQTNRLLAQPKDNSAKGLRDKAMLELL
;
A
#
# COMPACT_ATOMS: atom_id res chain seq x y z
N GLY A 1 -1.38 -19.56 9.87
CA GLY A 1 -1.00 -18.16 9.62
C GLY A 1 -2.18 -17.28 9.27
N ILE A 2 -3.19 -17.79 8.55
CA ILE A 2 -4.36 -17.00 8.06
C ILE A 2 -5.36 -16.67 9.19
N TYR A 3 -5.43 -17.47 10.25
CA TYR A 3 -6.39 -17.25 11.34
C TYR A 3 -5.97 -16.15 12.33
N LEU A 4 -4.68 -15.92 12.55
CA LEU A 4 -4.17 -14.87 13.43
C LEU A 4 -4.28 -13.47 12.80
N GLU A 5 -4.14 -13.35 11.48
CA GLU A 5 -4.35 -12.09 10.75
C GLU A 5 -5.80 -11.61 10.87
N ASN A 6 -6.76 -12.52 10.89
CA ASN A 6 -8.17 -12.17 11.05
C ASN A 6 -8.52 -11.68 12.46
N GLU A 7 -7.97 -12.25 13.53
CA GLU A 7 -8.31 -11.82 14.90
C GLU A 7 -7.81 -10.41 15.23
N VAL A 8 -6.58 -10.08 14.84
CA VAL A 8 -6.04 -8.71 15.03
C VAL A 8 -6.83 -7.72 14.18
N PHE A 9 -7.14 -8.06 12.94
CA PHE A 9 -7.92 -7.22 12.03
C PHE A 9 -9.35 -7.01 12.56
N PHE A 10 -10.06 -8.04 13.00
CA PHE A 10 -11.39 -7.94 13.59
C PHE A 10 -11.41 -7.16 14.91
N ARG A 11 -10.34 -7.26 15.71
CA ARG A 11 -10.21 -6.47 16.94
C ARG A 11 -10.03 -4.98 16.64
N LEU A 12 -9.20 -4.66 15.64
CA LEU A 12 -8.98 -3.30 15.16
C LEU A 12 -10.26 -2.72 14.53
N GLU A 13 -10.99 -3.49 13.74
CA GLU A 13 -12.29 -3.07 13.17
C GLU A 13 -13.32 -2.76 14.25
N ARG A 14 -13.38 -3.55 15.32
CA ARG A 14 -14.34 -3.30 16.41
C ARG A 14 -14.04 -1.99 17.12
N VAL A 15 -12.77 -1.73 17.46
CA VAL A 15 -12.34 -0.44 18.06
C VAL A 15 -12.61 0.72 17.12
N TYR A 16 -12.41 0.52 15.81
CA TYR A 16 -12.69 1.52 14.79
C TYR A 16 -14.19 1.86 14.72
N ILE A 17 -15.08 0.86 14.75
CA ILE A 17 -16.52 1.06 14.72
C ILE A 17 -17.00 1.85 15.96
N GLU A 18 -16.53 1.48 17.15
CA GLU A 18 -16.86 2.16 18.42
C GLU A 18 -16.41 3.63 18.41
N ARG A 19 -15.25 3.95 17.83
CA ARG A 19 -14.72 5.32 17.75
C ARG A 19 -15.25 6.13 16.56
N LYS A 20 -15.69 5.48 15.50
CA LYS A 20 -16.37 6.13 14.38
C LYS A 20 -17.66 6.82 14.83
N GLU A 21 -18.39 6.23 15.77
CA GLU A 21 -19.60 6.82 16.36
C GLU A 21 -19.29 8.09 17.17
N SER A 22 -18.05 8.29 17.64
CA SER A 22 -17.60 9.50 18.36
C SER A 22 -17.14 10.66 17.47
N GLY A 23 -17.18 10.51 16.14
CA GLY A 23 -16.82 11.57 15.18
C GLY A 23 -15.31 11.84 15.01
N GLN A 24 -14.45 11.20 15.80
CA GLN A 24 -13.00 11.46 15.83
C GLN A 24 -12.26 10.84 14.63
N VAL A 25 -12.71 9.69 14.12
CA VAL A 25 -12.08 8.98 13.01
C VAL A 25 -12.41 9.61 11.64
N MET A 26 -13.44 10.45 11.56
CA MET A 26 -13.83 11.10 10.29
C MET A 26 -12.76 12.08 9.79
N SER A 27 -11.97 12.68 10.68
CA SER A 27 -10.93 13.64 10.29
C SER A 27 -9.81 12.97 9.48
N MET A 28 -9.15 11.92 9.99
CA MET A 28 -8.05 11.26 9.28
C MET A 28 -8.48 10.59 7.97
N ASN A 29 -9.69 10.05 7.89
CA ASN A 29 -10.19 9.49 6.64
C ASN A 29 -10.45 10.58 5.59
N GLN A 30 -10.87 11.77 6.00
CA GLN A 30 -11.01 12.90 5.10
C GLN A 30 -9.65 13.39 4.60
N ASP A 31 -8.64 13.42 5.47
CA ASP A 31 -7.27 13.79 5.09
C ASP A 31 -6.70 12.80 4.06
N ILE A 32 -6.91 11.49 4.27
CA ILE A 32 -6.54 10.46 3.29
C ILE A 32 -7.26 10.70 1.95
N HIS A 33 -8.57 10.99 1.98
CA HIS A 33 -9.32 11.24 0.76
C HIS A 33 -8.77 12.45 -0.01
N ASN A 34 -8.49 13.55 0.69
CA ASN A 34 -7.90 14.77 0.10
C ASN A 34 -6.52 14.46 -0.51
N PHE A 35 -5.70 13.68 0.18
CA PHE A 35 -4.41 13.25 -0.34
C PHE A 35 -4.53 12.40 -1.63
N ILE A 36 -5.47 11.45 -1.67
CA ILE A 36 -5.69 10.67 -2.89
C ILE A 36 -6.16 11.54 -4.06
N GLN A 37 -7.03 12.53 -3.79
CA GLN A 37 -7.40 13.51 -4.81
C GLN A 37 -6.20 14.33 -5.30
N TYR A 38 -5.32 14.76 -4.41
CA TYR A 38 -4.07 15.43 -4.77
C TYR A 38 -3.18 14.57 -5.65
N LEU A 39 -3.01 13.28 -5.32
CA LEU A 39 -2.25 12.35 -6.15
C LEU A 39 -2.83 12.21 -7.55
N HIS A 40 -4.16 12.14 -7.65
CA HIS A 40 -4.87 12.05 -8.93
C HIS A 40 -4.70 13.31 -9.77
N GLN A 41 -4.97 14.48 -9.19
CA GLN A 41 -5.07 15.75 -9.92
C GLN A 41 -3.71 16.37 -10.22
N GLU A 42 -2.81 16.40 -9.23
CA GLU A 42 -1.53 17.10 -9.32
C GLU A 42 -0.37 16.20 -9.71
N LYS A 43 -0.35 14.96 -9.23
CA LYS A 43 0.74 14.00 -9.51
C LYS A 43 0.44 13.05 -10.65
N GLN A 44 -0.82 12.99 -11.12
CA GLN A 44 -1.26 12.13 -12.21
C GLN A 44 -0.82 10.67 -12.01
N THR A 45 -0.94 10.17 -10.79
CA THR A 45 -0.57 8.80 -10.44
C THR A 45 -1.53 7.80 -11.08
N SER A 46 -1.09 6.55 -11.24
CA SER A 46 -1.98 5.51 -11.74
C SER A 46 -3.05 5.14 -10.71
N GLU A 47 -4.25 4.78 -11.17
CA GLU A 47 -5.36 4.30 -10.33
C GLU A 47 -4.93 3.16 -9.39
N ASN A 48 -4.09 2.23 -9.87
CA ASN A 48 -3.56 1.14 -9.04
C ASN A 48 -2.70 1.65 -7.87
N THR A 49 -1.94 2.73 -8.06
CA THR A 49 -1.16 3.37 -7.00
C THR A 49 -2.08 4.02 -5.98
N GLU A 50 -3.07 4.77 -6.44
CA GLU A 50 -4.04 5.47 -5.59
C GLU A 50 -4.82 4.51 -4.71
N VAL A 51 -5.41 3.46 -5.29
CA VAL A 51 -6.13 2.40 -4.57
C VAL A 51 -5.23 1.68 -3.55
N SER A 52 -3.97 1.41 -3.93
CA SER A 52 -3.03 0.75 -3.03
C SER A 52 -2.63 1.63 -1.85
N TYR A 53 -2.37 2.92 -2.10
CA TYR A 53 -2.03 3.89 -1.07
C TYR A 53 -3.20 4.15 -0.12
N GLU A 54 -4.40 4.34 -0.66
CA GLU A 54 -5.60 4.52 0.15
C GLU A 54 -5.82 3.35 1.12
N ARG A 55 -5.70 2.12 0.62
CA ARG A 55 -5.83 0.91 1.43
C ARG A 55 -4.77 0.82 2.52
N ASP A 56 -3.51 1.13 2.19
CA ASP A 56 -2.40 1.06 3.14
C ASP A 56 -2.55 2.15 4.23
N LEU A 57 -2.95 3.36 3.87
CA LEU A 57 -3.22 4.46 4.80
C LEU A 57 -4.43 4.20 5.69
N LYS A 58 -5.51 3.62 5.18
CA LYS A 58 -6.66 3.19 6.00
C LYS A 58 -6.25 2.15 7.05
N LYS A 59 -5.36 1.21 6.72
CA LYS A 59 -4.82 0.27 7.71
C LYS A 59 -3.99 0.96 8.78
N MET A 60 -3.16 1.93 8.39
CA MET A 60 -2.41 2.77 9.34
C MET A 60 -3.37 3.52 10.28
N THR A 61 -4.43 4.13 9.76
CA THR A 61 -5.43 4.83 10.59
C THR A 61 -6.08 3.90 11.61
N LEU A 62 -6.43 2.67 11.23
CA LEU A 62 -6.97 1.66 12.14
C LEU A 62 -5.98 1.36 13.29
N TYR A 63 -4.70 1.19 12.95
CA TYR A 63 -3.65 0.96 13.94
C TYR A 63 -3.49 2.16 14.88
N LEU A 64 -3.39 3.37 14.35
CA LEU A 64 -3.24 4.61 15.13
C LEU A 64 -4.40 4.79 16.11
N THR A 65 -5.63 4.64 15.61
CA THR A 65 -6.84 4.73 16.44
C THR A 65 -6.86 3.69 17.55
N ALA A 66 -6.45 2.45 17.28
CA ALA A 66 -6.35 1.40 18.30
C ALA A 66 -5.33 1.73 19.41
N HIS A 67 -4.30 2.54 19.08
CA HIS A 67 -3.28 3.01 20.01
C HIS A 67 -3.56 4.40 20.60
N GLY A 68 -4.79 4.90 20.44
CA GLY A 68 -5.22 6.18 21.04
C GLY A 68 -4.81 7.42 20.29
N VAL A 69 -4.33 7.29 19.03
CA VAL A 69 -3.96 8.41 18.18
C VAL A 69 -5.09 8.63 17.15
N ASP A 70 -5.92 9.64 17.37
CA ASP A 70 -7.13 9.90 16.59
C ASP A 70 -7.00 11.13 15.67
N ARG A 71 -5.88 11.86 15.75
CA ARG A 71 -5.62 13.08 15.00
C ARG A 71 -4.28 13.01 14.31
N ILE A 72 -4.21 13.59 13.11
CA ILE A 72 -3.01 13.56 12.27
C ILE A 72 -1.83 14.32 12.92
N ASP A 73 -2.13 15.42 13.60
CA ASP A 73 -1.14 16.26 14.29
C ASP A 73 -0.58 15.64 15.59
N ALA A 74 -1.21 14.57 16.07
CA ALA A 74 -0.75 13.80 17.24
C ALA A 74 0.10 12.58 16.87
N VAL A 75 0.31 12.33 15.58
CA VAL A 75 1.11 11.20 15.10
C VAL A 75 2.59 11.49 15.33
N THR A 76 3.30 10.54 15.95
CA THR A 76 4.73 10.65 16.24
C THR A 76 5.55 9.64 15.44
N PRO A 77 6.86 9.90 15.22
CA PRO A 77 7.76 8.94 14.57
C PRO A 77 7.78 7.57 15.26
N GLU A 78 7.69 7.54 16.59
CA GLU A 78 7.74 6.32 17.39
C GLU A 78 6.53 5.41 17.12
N VAL A 79 5.32 5.98 17.05
CA VAL A 79 4.11 5.20 16.77
C VAL A 79 4.11 4.66 15.34
N LEU A 80 4.63 5.42 14.38
CA LEU A 80 4.78 4.96 13.00
C LEU A 80 5.85 3.86 12.87
N ASN A 81 6.98 3.98 13.57
CA ASN A 81 7.98 2.92 13.62
C ASN A 81 7.41 1.63 14.24
N SER A 82 6.62 1.74 15.32
CA SER A 82 5.95 0.60 15.92
C SER A 82 4.98 -0.08 14.95
N TYR A 83 4.26 0.70 14.15
CA TYR A 83 3.39 0.17 13.10
C TYR A 83 4.18 -0.56 12.00
N VAL A 84 5.33 -0.03 11.56
CA VAL A 84 6.19 -0.71 10.58
C VAL A 84 6.69 -2.04 11.12
N ILE A 85 7.13 -2.09 12.39
CA ILE A 85 7.55 -3.34 13.05
C ILE A 85 6.40 -4.36 13.09
N GLU A 86 5.18 -3.94 13.39
CA GLU A 86 4.01 -4.82 13.37
C GLU A 86 3.72 -5.35 11.98
N LEU A 87 3.82 -4.51 10.94
CA LEU A 87 3.69 -4.96 9.54
C LEU A 87 4.74 -6.02 9.16
N GLU A 88 5.99 -5.85 9.60
CA GLU A 88 7.06 -6.83 9.36
C GLU A 88 6.79 -8.15 10.10
N GLN A 89 6.32 -8.08 11.33
CA GLN A 89 6.00 -9.26 12.15
C GLN A 89 4.74 -9.99 11.70
N SER A 90 3.83 -9.32 11.00
CA SER A 90 2.59 -9.92 10.48
C SER A 90 2.79 -10.89 9.31
N GLY A 91 4.03 -11.13 8.87
CA GLY A 91 4.36 -12.05 7.78
C GLY A 91 4.08 -11.49 6.38
N LEU A 92 3.85 -10.19 6.25
CA LEU A 92 3.70 -9.52 4.95
C LEU A 92 5.01 -9.59 4.15
N LYS A 93 4.87 -9.64 2.82
CA LYS A 93 6.05 -9.58 1.93
C LYS A 93 6.78 -8.24 2.11
N PRO A 94 8.14 -8.23 2.11
CA PRO A 94 8.92 -6.99 2.25
C PRO A 94 8.52 -5.89 1.26
N ALA A 95 8.14 -6.26 0.03
CA ALA A 95 7.64 -5.31 -0.96
C ALA A 95 6.31 -4.64 -0.56
N THR A 96 5.43 -5.36 0.15
CA THR A 96 4.17 -4.80 0.67
C THR A 96 4.44 -3.82 1.79
N VAL A 97 5.31 -4.17 2.74
CA VAL A 97 5.73 -3.28 3.83
C VAL A 97 6.43 -2.04 3.28
N SER A 98 7.34 -2.21 2.31
CA SER A 98 8.04 -1.10 1.64
C SER A 98 7.06 -0.13 0.96
N ARG A 99 6.01 -0.65 0.28
CA ARG A 99 4.98 0.19 -0.32
C ARG A 99 4.16 0.93 0.76
N SER A 100 3.82 0.27 1.85
CA SER A 100 3.11 0.91 2.96
C SER A 100 3.94 2.04 3.59
N VAL A 101 5.26 1.86 3.76
CA VAL A 101 6.15 2.94 4.21
C VAL A 101 6.19 4.08 3.18
N ALA A 102 6.22 3.78 1.88
CA ALA A 102 6.21 4.80 0.83
C ALA A 102 4.90 5.61 0.84
N SER A 103 3.74 4.95 1.04
CA SER A 103 2.45 5.65 1.14
C SER A 103 2.38 6.56 2.37
N MET A 104 2.88 6.12 3.53
CA MET A 104 2.97 6.94 4.74
C MET A 104 3.85 8.17 4.55
N LYS A 105 5.05 8.01 3.96
CA LYS A 105 5.95 9.14 3.67
C LYS A 105 5.31 10.15 2.72
N ALA A 106 4.69 9.70 1.65
CA ALA A 106 4.02 10.58 0.71
C ALA A 106 2.85 11.33 1.36
N PHE A 107 2.09 10.66 2.22
CA PHE A 107 0.95 11.23 2.93
C PHE A 107 1.38 12.29 3.96
N PHE A 108 2.30 11.97 4.85
CA PHE A 108 2.72 12.94 5.88
C PHE A 108 3.50 14.12 5.30
N HIS A 109 4.25 13.91 4.23
CA HIS A 109 4.85 15.02 3.50
C HIS A 109 3.78 15.96 2.89
N TYR A 110 2.68 15.41 2.34
CA TYR A 110 1.55 16.20 1.89
C TYR A 110 0.88 16.97 3.04
N GLU A 111 0.67 16.33 4.19
CA GLU A 111 0.07 16.95 5.36
C GLU A 111 0.95 18.09 5.93
N GLU A 112 2.27 17.96 5.86
CA GLU A 112 3.21 19.02 6.21
C GLU A 112 3.14 20.19 5.22
N LEU A 113 3.10 19.93 3.90
CA LEU A 113 2.94 20.96 2.88
C LEU A 113 1.64 21.74 3.04
N GLU A 114 0.55 21.07 3.41
CA GLU A 114 -0.75 21.68 3.69
C GLU A 114 -0.83 22.33 5.10
N GLN A 115 0.30 22.35 5.83
CA GLN A 115 0.41 22.93 7.18
C GLN A 115 -0.57 22.33 8.21
N ARG A 116 -0.98 21.08 8.03
CA ARG A 116 -1.83 20.34 8.97
C ARG A 116 -1.03 19.62 10.04
N THR A 117 0.27 19.42 9.80
CA THR A 117 1.26 18.96 10.78
C THR A 117 2.40 19.95 10.84
N SER A 118 3.02 20.09 12.01
CA SER A 118 4.17 20.98 12.20
C SER A 118 5.49 20.40 11.69
N ALA A 119 5.54 19.10 11.46
CA ALA A 119 6.68 18.35 10.96
C ALA A 119 6.19 17.05 10.32
N ASP A 120 7.00 16.45 9.44
CA ASP A 120 6.74 15.13 8.84
C ASP A 120 7.20 14.01 9.79
N PRO A 121 6.28 13.29 10.49
CA PRO A 121 6.65 12.21 11.41
C PRO A 121 7.15 10.95 10.66
N ALA A 122 6.93 10.86 9.37
CA ALA A 122 7.36 9.73 8.53
C ALA A 122 8.72 9.96 7.84
N PHE A 123 9.33 11.15 8.00
CA PHE A 123 10.57 11.51 7.31
C PHE A 123 11.68 10.46 7.49
N GLU A 124 11.93 10.02 8.71
CA GLU A 124 12.99 9.07 9.05
C GLU A 124 12.58 7.59 8.95
N LEU A 125 11.32 7.27 8.59
CA LEU A 125 10.88 5.89 8.45
C LEU A 125 11.77 5.12 7.47
N LYS A 126 12.16 3.92 7.86
CA LYS A 126 12.97 3.02 7.03
C LYS A 126 12.11 1.89 6.49
N ALA A 127 12.10 1.76 5.17
CA ALA A 127 11.49 0.60 4.53
C ALA A 127 12.43 -0.63 4.63
N PRO A 128 11.89 -1.85 4.78
CA PRO A 128 12.68 -3.06 4.71
C PRO A 128 13.37 -3.17 3.35
N LYS A 129 14.58 -3.74 3.34
CA LYS A 129 15.30 -4.01 2.09
C LYS A 129 14.56 -5.08 1.30
N VAL A 130 14.11 -4.72 0.11
CA VAL A 130 13.54 -5.67 -0.85
C VAL A 130 14.68 -6.26 -1.67
N GLU A 131 14.95 -7.55 -1.51
CA GLU A 131 15.89 -8.25 -2.38
C GLU A 131 15.33 -8.29 -3.80
N LYS A 132 16.02 -7.65 -4.73
CA LYS A 132 15.72 -7.77 -6.16
C LYS A 132 16.22 -9.12 -6.64
N LYS A 133 15.32 -10.09 -6.77
CA LYS A 133 15.64 -11.34 -7.47
C LYS A 133 15.86 -11.01 -8.94
N ALA A 134 17.00 -11.46 -9.49
CA ALA A 134 17.21 -11.38 -10.92
C ALA A 134 16.07 -12.13 -11.65
N PRO A 135 15.54 -11.57 -12.75
CA PRO A 135 14.55 -12.27 -13.54
C PRO A 135 15.08 -13.65 -13.96
N THR A 136 14.23 -14.66 -13.89
CA THR A 136 14.57 -15.97 -14.43
C THR A 136 14.60 -15.87 -15.95
N ILE A 137 15.77 -16.05 -16.54
CA ILE A 137 15.95 -16.04 -18.00
C ILE A 137 15.45 -17.37 -18.53
N LEU A 138 14.54 -17.33 -19.50
CA LEU A 138 14.08 -18.51 -20.21
C LEU A 138 15.20 -19.05 -21.10
N THR A 139 15.34 -20.38 -21.16
CA THR A 139 16.21 -21.01 -22.16
C THR A 139 15.58 -20.88 -23.55
N THR A 140 16.38 -21.01 -24.61
CA THR A 140 15.88 -21.01 -26.00
C THR A 140 14.75 -22.03 -26.21
N GLU A 141 14.87 -23.21 -25.60
CA GLU A 141 13.85 -24.25 -25.67
C GLU A 141 12.54 -23.83 -24.98
N GLN A 142 12.64 -23.22 -23.78
CA GLN A 142 11.49 -22.69 -23.06
C GLN A 142 10.81 -21.54 -23.80
N THR A 143 11.60 -20.67 -24.43
CA THR A 143 11.09 -19.57 -25.26
C THR A 143 10.33 -20.13 -26.49
N ASN A 144 10.93 -21.06 -27.22
CA ASN A 144 10.26 -21.68 -28.36
C ASN A 144 8.98 -22.42 -27.96
N ARG A 145 8.98 -23.07 -26.80
CA ARG A 145 7.79 -23.74 -26.25
C ARG A 145 6.71 -22.74 -25.85
N LEU A 146 7.06 -21.56 -25.33
CA LEU A 146 6.14 -20.49 -25.01
C LEU A 146 5.50 -19.92 -26.28
N LEU A 147 6.32 -19.59 -27.27
CA LEU A 147 5.85 -19.07 -28.57
C LEU A 147 4.94 -20.03 -29.33
N ALA A 148 5.11 -21.34 -29.11
CA ALA A 148 4.28 -22.39 -29.70
C ALA A 148 2.95 -22.66 -28.97
N GLN A 149 2.67 -21.95 -27.82
CA GLN A 149 1.44 -22.21 -27.07
C GLN A 149 0.15 -21.75 -27.74
N PRO A 150 0.05 -20.58 -28.42
CA PRO A 150 -1.16 -20.22 -29.14
C PRO A 150 -1.33 -21.13 -30.37
N LYS A 151 -2.21 -22.13 -30.28
CA LYS A 151 -2.41 -23.16 -31.31
C LYS A 151 -3.68 -22.97 -32.13
N ASP A 152 -4.59 -22.13 -31.70
CA ASP A 152 -5.86 -21.92 -32.38
C ASP A 152 -5.79 -20.74 -33.37
N ASN A 153 -6.57 -20.84 -34.44
CA ASN A 153 -6.73 -19.79 -35.44
C ASN A 153 -7.86 -18.82 -35.09
N SER A 154 -8.29 -18.80 -33.82
CA SER A 154 -9.25 -17.80 -33.34
C SER A 154 -8.62 -16.40 -33.34
N ALA A 155 -9.44 -15.36 -33.40
CA ALA A 155 -8.95 -13.98 -33.30
C ALA A 155 -8.11 -13.74 -32.03
N LYS A 156 -8.44 -14.44 -30.92
CA LYS A 156 -7.67 -14.40 -29.68
C LYS A 156 -6.31 -15.10 -29.85
N GLY A 157 -6.27 -16.30 -30.41
CA GLY A 157 -5.04 -17.05 -30.63
C GLY A 157 -4.07 -16.33 -31.57
N LEU A 158 -4.57 -15.74 -32.65
CA LEU A 158 -3.76 -14.93 -33.58
C LEU A 158 -3.19 -13.69 -32.91
N ARG A 159 -4.00 -12.99 -32.10
CA ARG A 159 -3.54 -11.83 -31.32
C ARG A 159 -2.47 -12.24 -30.32
N ASP A 160 -2.69 -13.30 -29.54
CA ASP A 160 -1.77 -13.77 -28.50
C ASP A 160 -0.44 -14.22 -29.11
N LYS A 161 -0.49 -14.88 -30.30
CA LYS A 161 0.70 -15.25 -31.06
C LYS A 161 1.49 -14.03 -31.53
N ALA A 162 0.80 -13.04 -32.15
CA ALA A 162 1.45 -11.81 -32.58
C ALA A 162 2.10 -11.04 -31.42
N MET A 163 1.44 -10.97 -30.25
CA MET A 163 2.01 -10.33 -29.05
C MET A 163 3.28 -11.03 -28.58
N LEU A 164 3.30 -12.38 -28.56
CA LEU A 164 4.46 -13.14 -28.14
C LEU A 164 5.63 -13.06 -29.13
N GLU A 165 5.37 -12.92 -30.41
CA GLU A 165 6.42 -12.77 -31.44
C GLU A 165 7.05 -11.37 -31.47
N LEU A 166 6.41 -10.36 -30.85
CA LEU A 166 6.91 -8.99 -30.74
C LEU A 166 7.75 -8.74 -29.45
N LEU A 167 7.76 -9.67 -28.51
CA LEU A 167 8.53 -9.59 -27.27
C LEU A 167 9.97 -10.08 -27.45
#